data_4c9808c1630f4244255fb5a246f2cf2d
#
_entry.id   4c9808c1630f4244255fb5a246f2cf2d
#
_cell.length_a   1.000
_cell.length_b   1.000
_cell.length_c   1.000
_cell.angle_alpha   90.00
_cell.angle_beta   90.00
_cell.angle_gamma   90.00
#
_symmetry.space_group_name_H-M   'P 1'
#
loop_
_entity.id
_entity.type
_entity.pdbx_description
1 polymer ?
#
loop_
_entity_poly.entity_id
_entity_poly.type
_entity_poly.pdbx_seq_one_letter_code
_entity_poly.pdbx_strand_id
1 'polypeptide(L)'
;MENEFSIFNFPFSIRRFTGSDLILKTKEITRMALLTAIALTIFMVELQLPGLSPVPGIKLGLSNIVTVWAVFTMGPKKGAMILAARVFLGAVFSGQMSTILYSGAGGACAIGVTILSRKFLTNRQIWVAGVLGSIAHCIGQMAVAIGVTLTPGLAAYLPVMIGVGIFTGAFTGLCAQFLTERLKL
;
A
#
# COMPACT_ATOMS: atom_id res chain seq x y z
N MET A 1 -54.53 -22.85 -25.51
CA MET A 1 -54.26 -22.18 -24.20
C MET A 1 -52.84 -22.54 -23.82
N GLU A 2 -51.91 -21.82 -24.43
CA GLU A 2 -50.47 -21.97 -24.14
C GLU A 2 -50.09 -20.83 -23.24
N ASN A 3 -49.61 -21.19 -22.07
CA ASN A 3 -49.31 -20.28 -20.97
C ASN A 3 -48.01 -19.54 -21.23
N GLU A 4 -48.11 -18.24 -21.31
CA GLU A 4 -47.02 -17.30 -21.08
C GLU A 4 -46.46 -17.46 -19.66
N PHE A 5 -45.27 -18.02 -19.54
CA PHE A 5 -44.43 -17.85 -18.38
C PHE A 5 -42.98 -17.66 -18.84
N SER A 6 -42.75 -16.54 -19.52
CA SER A 6 -41.43 -16.11 -19.97
C SER A 6 -41.09 -14.78 -19.31
N ILE A 7 -40.98 -14.75 -17.99
CA ILE A 7 -40.44 -13.61 -17.25
C ILE A 7 -39.45 -14.15 -16.23
N PHE A 8 -38.23 -14.30 -16.62
CA PHE A 8 -37.01 -14.16 -15.82
C PHE A 8 -35.82 -14.74 -16.59
N ASN A 9 -35.50 -14.16 -17.74
CA ASN A 9 -34.15 -14.33 -18.30
C ASN A 9 -33.19 -13.42 -17.53
N PHE A 10 -32.82 -13.83 -16.35
CA PHE A 10 -31.60 -13.33 -15.70
C PHE A 10 -30.44 -14.01 -16.43
N PRO A 11 -29.56 -13.26 -17.12
CA PRO A 11 -28.31 -13.82 -17.64
C PRO A 11 -27.33 -14.02 -16.48
N PHE A 12 -27.64 -14.96 -15.61
CA PHE A 12 -26.68 -15.46 -14.64
C PHE A 12 -25.72 -16.39 -15.41
N SER A 13 -24.78 -15.78 -16.13
CA SER A 13 -23.69 -16.51 -16.76
C SER A 13 -22.82 -17.07 -15.63
N ILE A 14 -23.13 -18.28 -15.18
CA ILE A 14 -22.23 -19.07 -14.34
C ILE A 14 -21.02 -19.38 -15.22
N ARG A 15 -20.01 -18.49 -15.16
CA ARG A 15 -18.69 -18.76 -15.73
C ARG A 15 -18.19 -20.03 -15.03
N ARG A 16 -18.24 -21.17 -15.71
CA ARG A 16 -17.64 -22.42 -15.21
C ARG A 16 -16.16 -22.16 -15.00
N PHE A 17 -15.75 -22.02 -13.74
CA PHE A 17 -14.35 -21.96 -13.40
C PHE A 17 -13.72 -23.33 -13.64
N THR A 18 -12.77 -23.40 -14.54
CA THR A 18 -11.96 -24.58 -14.75
C THR A 18 -11.07 -24.78 -13.52
N GLY A 19 -10.75 -26.02 -13.13
CA GLY A 19 -9.89 -26.28 -11.98
C GLY A 19 -8.55 -25.52 -12.02
N SER A 20 -7.98 -25.31 -13.20
CA SER A 20 -6.78 -24.49 -13.42
C SER A 20 -7.00 -23.02 -13.03
N ASP A 21 -8.16 -22.44 -13.32
CA ASP A 21 -8.47 -21.04 -12.96
C ASP A 21 -8.58 -20.86 -11.45
N LEU A 22 -9.11 -21.86 -10.75
CA LEU A 22 -9.19 -21.87 -9.29
C LEU A 22 -7.80 -21.95 -8.66
N ILE A 23 -6.92 -22.83 -9.17
CA ILE A 23 -5.55 -22.99 -8.67
C ILE A 23 -4.75 -21.68 -8.87
N LEU A 24 -4.86 -21.03 -10.04
CA LEU A 24 -4.17 -19.76 -10.31
C LEU A 24 -4.67 -18.65 -9.37
N LYS A 25 -5.98 -18.53 -9.16
CA LYS A 25 -6.55 -17.59 -8.21
C LYS A 25 -6.11 -17.85 -6.78
N THR A 26 -6.08 -19.10 -6.35
CA THR A 26 -5.62 -19.47 -5.01
C THR A 26 -4.15 -19.09 -4.80
N LYS A 27 -3.26 -19.38 -5.76
CA LYS A 27 -1.85 -18.96 -5.70
C LYS A 27 -1.69 -17.44 -5.58
N GLU A 28 -2.48 -16.67 -6.32
CA GLU A 28 -2.44 -15.21 -6.25
C GLU A 28 -2.91 -14.70 -4.89
N ILE A 29 -4.01 -15.23 -4.36
CA ILE A 29 -4.53 -14.86 -3.04
C ILE A 29 -3.51 -15.22 -1.95
N THR A 30 -2.91 -16.40 -2.00
CA THR A 30 -1.88 -16.82 -1.04
C THR A 30 -0.66 -15.90 -1.07
N ARG A 31 -0.19 -15.50 -2.27
CA ARG A 31 0.91 -14.52 -2.41
C ARG A 31 0.54 -13.17 -1.81
N MET A 32 -0.67 -12.69 -2.07
CA MET A 32 -1.12 -11.41 -1.51
C MET A 32 -1.25 -11.47 0.01
N ALA A 33 -1.78 -12.58 0.56
CA ALA A 33 -1.89 -12.80 2.00
C ALA A 33 -0.51 -12.83 2.67
N LEU A 34 0.45 -13.55 2.09
CA LEU A 34 1.83 -13.60 2.58
C LEU A 34 2.49 -12.22 2.57
N LEU A 35 2.36 -11.48 1.47
CA LEU A 35 2.89 -10.12 1.36
C LEU A 35 2.23 -9.16 2.35
N THR A 36 0.93 -9.30 2.57
CA THR A 36 0.21 -8.51 3.57
C THR A 36 0.72 -8.82 4.98
N ALA A 37 0.97 -10.10 5.30
CA ALA A 37 1.53 -10.51 6.58
C ALA A 37 2.94 -9.94 6.79
N ILE A 38 3.80 -10.00 5.77
CA ILE A 38 5.16 -9.40 5.82
C ILE A 38 5.06 -7.88 6.02
N ALA A 39 4.20 -7.20 5.25
CA ALA A 39 4.00 -5.77 5.38
C ALA A 39 3.47 -5.37 6.76
N LEU A 40 2.58 -6.19 7.34
CA LEU A 40 2.05 -5.99 8.68
C LEU A 40 3.12 -6.20 9.75
N THR A 41 3.98 -7.22 9.62
CA THR A 41 5.10 -7.46 10.54
C THR A 41 6.06 -6.28 10.53
N ILE A 42 6.46 -5.79 9.35
CA ILE A 42 7.32 -4.60 9.23
C ILE A 42 6.65 -3.39 9.89
N PHE A 43 5.35 -3.21 9.68
CA PHE A 43 4.58 -2.14 10.28
C PHE A 43 4.54 -2.24 11.81
N MET A 44 4.36 -3.44 12.38
CA MET A 44 4.37 -3.66 13.84
C MET A 44 5.74 -3.38 14.45
N VAL A 45 6.82 -3.73 13.75
CA VAL A 45 8.20 -3.36 14.15
C VAL A 45 8.41 -1.86 14.08
N GLU A 46 7.94 -1.21 13.01
CA GLU A 46 8.00 0.25 12.84
C GLU A 46 7.30 0.99 13.99
N LEU A 47 6.21 0.43 14.53
CA LEU A 47 5.50 0.99 15.68
C LEU A 47 6.34 1.05 16.96
N GLN A 48 7.32 0.16 17.10
CA GLN A 48 8.19 0.09 18.27
C GLN A 48 9.38 1.06 18.18
N LEU A 49 9.63 1.63 17.00
CA LEU A 49 10.68 2.63 16.84
C LEU A 49 10.22 3.96 17.44
N PRO A 50 11.13 4.69 18.12
CA PRO A 50 10.82 6.01 18.64
C PRO A 50 10.33 6.91 17.50
N GLY A 51 9.20 7.56 17.70
CA GLY A 51 8.58 8.42 16.69
C GLY A 51 9.47 9.61 16.36
N LEU A 52 9.74 9.85 15.09
CA LEU A 52 10.44 11.03 14.58
C LEU A 52 9.54 12.27 14.51
N SER A 53 8.27 12.13 14.87
CA SER A 53 7.29 13.20 14.88
C SER A 53 6.65 13.32 16.26
N PRO A 54 6.40 14.55 16.75
CA PRO A 54 5.66 14.78 17.98
C PRO A 54 4.19 14.36 17.88
N VAL A 55 3.70 14.05 16.67
CA VAL A 55 2.32 13.64 16.44
C VAL A 55 2.21 12.12 16.48
N PRO A 56 1.42 11.56 17.41
CA PRO A 56 1.16 10.11 17.45
C PRO A 56 0.55 9.62 16.15
N GLY A 57 1.05 8.52 15.61
CA GLY A 57 0.51 7.90 14.40
C GLY A 57 1.25 8.26 13.11
N ILE A 58 2.11 9.28 13.09
CA ILE A 58 2.99 9.57 11.95
C ILE A 58 4.18 8.60 11.97
N LYS A 59 4.42 7.92 10.84
CA LYS A 59 5.39 6.83 10.69
C LYS A 59 6.26 7.01 9.46
N LEU A 60 7.42 6.35 9.47
CA LEU A 60 8.41 6.39 8.39
C LEU A 60 7.92 5.74 7.08
N GLY A 61 6.98 4.79 7.18
CA GLY A 61 6.45 4.08 6.02
C GLY A 61 7.36 2.97 5.51
N LEU A 62 8.17 2.34 6.36
CA LEU A 62 9.04 1.21 5.99
C LEU A 62 8.23 0.07 5.36
N SER A 63 7.03 -0.17 5.83
CA SER A 63 6.12 -1.19 5.27
C SER A 63 5.70 -0.92 3.81
N ASN A 64 5.96 0.28 3.27
CA ASN A 64 5.73 0.59 1.86
C ASN A 64 6.66 -0.19 0.91
N ILE A 65 7.76 -0.79 1.39
CA ILE A 65 8.62 -1.67 0.59
C ILE A 65 7.80 -2.75 -0.13
N VAL A 66 6.89 -3.40 0.60
CA VAL A 66 6.04 -4.46 0.06
C VAL A 66 5.05 -3.91 -0.97
N THR A 67 4.49 -2.73 -0.69
CA THR A 67 3.54 -2.07 -1.60
C THR A 67 4.20 -1.66 -2.91
N VAL A 68 5.39 -1.03 -2.86
CA VAL A 68 6.16 -0.66 -4.04
C VAL A 68 6.50 -1.89 -4.87
N TRP A 69 7.06 -2.92 -4.23
CA TRP A 69 7.39 -4.17 -4.91
C TRP A 69 6.16 -4.83 -5.55
N ALA A 70 5.04 -4.91 -4.83
CA ALA A 70 3.80 -5.50 -5.34
C ALA A 70 3.22 -4.72 -6.54
N VAL A 71 3.28 -3.39 -6.52
CA VAL A 71 2.84 -2.56 -7.66
C VAL A 71 3.66 -2.85 -8.91
N PHE A 72 4.98 -2.99 -8.79
CA PHE A 72 5.85 -3.26 -9.94
C PHE A 72 5.75 -4.70 -10.45
N THR A 73 5.62 -5.69 -9.57
CA THR A 73 5.61 -7.12 -9.93
C THR A 73 4.22 -7.69 -10.19
N MET A 74 3.25 -7.41 -9.30
CA MET A 74 1.90 -7.99 -9.36
C MET A 74 0.86 -7.05 -9.99
N GLY A 75 1.21 -5.78 -10.14
CA GLY A 75 0.37 -4.75 -10.72
C GLY A 75 -0.37 -3.87 -9.71
N PRO A 76 -0.90 -2.71 -10.17
CA PRO A 76 -1.43 -1.66 -9.31
C PRO A 76 -2.63 -2.11 -8.47
N LYS A 77 -3.55 -2.89 -9.02
CA LYS A 77 -4.74 -3.36 -8.30
C LYS A 77 -4.37 -4.24 -7.11
N LYS A 78 -3.45 -5.19 -7.30
CA LYS A 78 -3.01 -6.11 -6.23
C LYS A 78 -2.19 -5.35 -5.16
N GLY A 79 -1.33 -4.42 -5.59
CA GLY A 79 -0.61 -3.53 -4.66
C GLY A 79 -1.56 -2.69 -3.79
N ALA A 80 -2.64 -2.14 -4.38
CA ALA A 80 -3.65 -1.40 -3.63
C ALA A 80 -4.42 -2.28 -2.63
N MET A 81 -4.75 -3.52 -3.01
CA MET A 81 -5.41 -4.46 -2.10
C MET A 81 -4.51 -4.84 -0.91
N ILE A 82 -3.22 -5.09 -1.15
CA ILE A 82 -2.24 -5.36 -0.09
C ILE A 82 -2.13 -4.16 0.85
N LEU A 83 -2.04 -2.93 0.30
CA LEU A 83 -2.02 -1.71 1.10
C LEU A 83 -3.27 -1.57 1.97
N ALA A 84 -4.46 -1.73 1.39
CA ALA A 84 -5.72 -1.61 2.12
C ALA A 84 -5.82 -2.65 3.25
N ALA A 85 -5.51 -3.91 2.96
CA ALA A 85 -5.51 -4.98 3.95
C ALA A 85 -4.50 -4.70 5.08
N ARG A 86 -3.28 -4.26 4.75
CA ARG A 86 -2.27 -3.90 5.75
C ARG A 86 -2.70 -2.73 6.63
N VAL A 87 -3.27 -1.67 6.05
CA VAL A 87 -3.72 -0.50 6.83
C VAL A 87 -4.83 -0.89 7.78
N PHE A 88 -5.81 -1.64 7.31
CA PHE A 88 -6.92 -2.11 8.14
C PHE A 88 -6.44 -3.03 9.27
N LEU A 89 -5.70 -4.09 8.95
CA LEU A 89 -5.17 -5.01 9.94
C LEU A 89 -4.20 -4.32 10.90
N GLY A 90 -3.38 -3.40 10.39
CA GLY A 90 -2.45 -2.62 11.21
C GLY A 90 -3.16 -1.78 12.26
N ALA A 91 -4.30 -1.18 11.93
CA ALA A 91 -5.11 -0.44 12.89
C ALA A 91 -5.73 -1.35 13.95
N VAL A 92 -6.25 -2.50 13.54
CA VAL A 92 -6.82 -3.50 14.45
C VAL A 92 -5.77 -4.01 15.44
N PHE A 93 -4.60 -4.45 14.93
CA PHE A 93 -3.55 -5.03 15.77
C PHE A 93 -2.82 -3.99 16.63
N SER A 94 -2.72 -2.74 16.18
CA SER A 94 -2.13 -1.67 17.00
C SER A 94 -3.08 -1.10 18.06
N GLY A 95 -4.37 -1.41 17.98
CA GLY A 95 -5.40 -0.83 18.84
C GLY A 95 -5.63 0.68 18.61
N GLN A 96 -5.03 1.25 17.56
CA GLN A 96 -5.08 2.69 17.27
C GLN A 96 -5.85 2.95 15.97
N MET A 97 -7.14 3.25 16.08
CA MET A 97 -7.99 3.54 14.92
C MET A 97 -7.54 4.79 14.14
N SER A 98 -6.91 5.76 14.80
CA SER A 98 -6.30 6.93 14.15
C SER A 98 -5.25 6.53 13.09
N THR A 99 -4.62 5.38 13.24
CA THR A 99 -3.67 4.82 12.26
C THR A 99 -4.30 4.64 10.88
N ILE A 100 -5.60 4.34 10.79
CA ILE A 100 -6.29 4.21 9.49
C ILE A 100 -6.23 5.54 8.74
N LEU A 101 -6.50 6.65 9.42
CA LEU A 101 -6.51 7.97 8.79
C LEU A 101 -5.11 8.37 8.29
N TYR A 102 -4.11 8.28 9.17
CA TYR A 102 -2.72 8.68 8.82
C TYR A 102 -2.09 7.74 7.81
N SER A 103 -2.09 6.43 8.09
CA SER A 103 -1.49 5.44 7.19
C SER A 103 -2.31 5.23 5.91
N GLY A 104 -3.64 5.41 5.98
CA GLY A 104 -4.53 5.33 4.82
C GLY A 104 -4.27 6.46 3.84
N ALA A 105 -4.27 7.71 4.30
CA ALA A 105 -4.02 8.88 3.45
C ALA A 105 -2.58 8.87 2.92
N GLY A 106 -1.58 8.66 3.79
CA GLY A 106 -0.18 8.54 3.37
C GLY A 106 0.00 7.41 2.37
N GLY A 107 -0.57 6.23 2.63
CA GLY A 107 -0.51 5.09 1.72
C GLY A 107 -1.21 5.32 0.39
N ALA A 108 -2.37 6.00 0.38
CA ALA A 108 -3.08 6.34 -0.84
C ALA A 108 -2.27 7.31 -1.72
N CYS A 109 -1.67 8.33 -1.13
CA CYS A 109 -0.77 9.25 -1.85
C CYS A 109 0.46 8.50 -2.38
N ALA A 110 1.09 7.67 -1.55
CA ALA A 110 2.27 6.90 -1.93
C ALA A 110 1.98 5.95 -3.09
N ILE A 111 0.90 5.17 -3.01
CA ILE A 111 0.56 4.22 -4.08
C ILE A 111 0.15 4.94 -5.36
N GLY A 112 -0.55 6.07 -5.27
CA GLY A 112 -0.89 6.89 -6.42
C GLY A 112 0.35 7.34 -7.19
N VAL A 113 1.34 7.89 -6.49
CA VAL A 113 2.63 8.31 -7.06
C VAL A 113 3.42 7.10 -7.58
N THR A 114 3.43 5.98 -6.86
CA THR A 114 4.11 4.74 -7.30
C THR A 114 3.50 4.19 -8.60
N ILE A 115 2.17 4.19 -8.72
CA ILE A 115 1.48 3.76 -9.94
C ILE A 115 1.80 4.69 -11.11
N LEU A 116 1.82 6.00 -10.87
CA LEU A 116 2.19 6.98 -11.88
C LEU A 116 3.64 6.81 -12.31
N SER A 117 4.55 6.67 -11.34
CA SER A 117 5.97 6.44 -11.57
C SER A 117 6.24 5.19 -12.40
N ARG A 118 5.47 4.11 -12.19
CA ARG A 118 5.59 2.87 -12.97
C ARG A 118 5.40 3.07 -14.48
N LYS A 119 4.66 4.13 -14.90
CA LYS A 119 4.48 4.42 -16.34
C LYS A 119 5.74 4.99 -16.99
N PHE A 120 6.60 5.62 -16.22
CA PHE A 120 7.78 6.34 -16.71
C PHE A 120 9.10 5.68 -16.31
N LEU A 121 9.10 4.89 -15.25
CA LEU A 121 10.31 4.28 -14.68
C LEU A 121 10.45 2.83 -15.11
N THR A 122 11.70 2.45 -15.39
CA THR A 122 12.09 1.07 -15.67
C THR A 122 12.29 0.29 -14.36
N ASN A 123 12.28 -1.05 -14.42
CA ASN A 123 12.52 -1.92 -13.25
C ASN A 123 13.89 -1.67 -12.56
N ARG A 124 14.84 -1.02 -13.23
CA ARG A 124 16.11 -0.59 -12.64
C ARG A 124 16.04 0.73 -11.88
N GLN A 125 14.89 1.39 -11.90
CA GLN A 125 14.66 2.70 -11.26
C GLN A 125 13.56 2.64 -10.20
N ILE A 126 13.26 1.45 -9.67
CA ILE A 126 12.23 1.27 -8.63
C ILE A 126 12.59 2.07 -7.37
N TRP A 127 13.88 2.27 -7.09
CA TRP A 127 14.33 3.09 -5.97
C TRP A 127 13.82 4.55 -6.07
N VAL A 128 13.75 5.11 -7.27
CA VAL A 128 13.18 6.46 -7.50
C VAL A 128 11.69 6.48 -7.14
N ALA A 129 10.94 5.44 -7.54
CA ALA A 129 9.53 5.31 -7.17
C ALA A 129 9.36 5.19 -5.64
N GLY A 130 10.29 4.51 -4.96
CA GLY A 130 10.34 4.43 -3.50
C GLY A 130 10.51 5.80 -2.85
N VAL A 131 11.45 6.62 -3.33
CA VAL A 131 11.67 7.99 -2.84
C VAL A 131 10.44 8.88 -3.07
N LEU A 132 9.93 8.91 -4.30
CA LEU A 132 8.76 9.73 -4.64
C LEU A 132 7.52 9.29 -3.85
N GLY A 133 7.31 7.97 -3.71
CA GLY A 133 6.24 7.40 -2.91
C GLY A 133 6.35 7.78 -1.43
N SER A 134 7.57 7.78 -0.87
CA SER A 134 7.79 8.16 0.52
C SER A 134 7.53 9.65 0.76
N ILE A 135 7.96 10.53 -0.13
CA ILE A 135 7.64 11.96 -0.06
C ILE A 135 6.12 12.17 -0.09
N ALA A 136 5.43 11.53 -1.04
CA ALA A 136 3.98 11.61 -1.14
C ALA A 136 3.28 11.06 0.11
N HIS A 137 3.83 10.00 0.71
CA HIS A 137 3.36 9.44 1.97
C HIS A 137 3.44 10.45 3.12
N CYS A 138 4.59 11.11 3.30
CA CYS A 138 4.78 12.14 4.32
C CYS A 138 3.81 13.31 4.14
N ILE A 139 3.61 13.76 2.90
CA ILE A 139 2.65 14.83 2.58
C ILE A 139 1.23 14.40 2.94
N GLY A 140 0.81 13.20 2.54
CA GLY A 140 -0.52 12.67 2.84
C GLY A 140 -0.79 12.54 4.35
N GLN A 141 0.18 12.03 5.10
CA GLN A 141 0.08 11.94 6.57
C GLN A 141 -0.02 13.33 7.21
N MET A 142 0.82 14.27 6.80
CA MET A 142 0.83 15.63 7.34
C MET A 142 -0.47 16.37 7.04
N ALA A 143 -1.02 16.20 5.84
CA ALA A 143 -2.30 16.80 5.48
C ALA A 143 -3.43 16.34 6.41
N VAL A 144 -3.48 15.03 6.71
CA VAL A 144 -4.46 14.49 7.67
C VAL A 144 -4.16 14.97 9.09
N ALA A 145 -2.88 15.02 9.49
CA ALA A 145 -2.51 15.49 10.83
C ALA A 145 -3.00 16.93 11.06
N ILE A 146 -2.76 17.83 10.12
CA ILE A 146 -3.21 19.22 10.21
C ILE A 146 -4.74 19.28 10.20
N GLY A 147 -5.40 18.49 9.34
CA GLY A 147 -6.87 18.49 9.25
C GLY A 147 -7.56 17.98 10.53
N VAL A 148 -6.98 16.97 11.17
CA VAL A 148 -7.55 16.38 12.41
C VAL A 148 -7.24 17.23 13.63
N THR A 149 -6.03 17.77 13.74
CA THR A 149 -5.60 18.55 14.92
C THR A 149 -5.92 20.04 14.82
N LEU A 150 -6.34 20.50 13.63
CA LEU A 150 -6.56 21.93 13.31
C LEU A 150 -5.36 22.82 13.68
N THR A 151 -4.15 22.26 13.63
CA THR A 151 -2.90 22.92 14.02
C THR A 151 -1.97 23.12 12.81
N PRO A 152 -2.06 24.23 12.07
CA PRO A 152 -1.21 24.48 10.89
C PRO A 152 0.29 24.49 11.21
N GLY A 153 0.67 24.80 12.46
CA GLY A 153 2.07 24.79 12.90
C GLY A 153 2.78 23.44 12.75
N LEU A 154 2.02 22.33 12.63
CA LEU A 154 2.62 21.01 12.34
C LEU A 154 3.33 20.95 10.99
N ALA A 155 2.97 21.83 10.04
CA ALA A 155 3.67 21.92 8.75
C ALA A 155 5.17 22.21 8.89
N ALA A 156 5.61 22.83 10.00
CA ALA A 156 7.00 23.09 10.27
C ALA A 156 7.85 21.79 10.41
N TYR A 157 7.23 20.66 10.74
CA TYR A 157 7.88 19.34 10.79
C TYR A 157 7.97 18.64 9.43
N LEU A 158 7.23 19.10 8.43
CA LEU A 158 7.19 18.48 7.10
C LEU A 158 8.58 18.39 6.44
N PRO A 159 9.46 19.42 6.46
CA PRO A 159 10.79 19.31 5.86
C PRO A 159 11.64 18.20 6.49
N VAL A 160 11.57 18.05 7.81
CA VAL A 160 12.30 16.98 8.52
C VAL A 160 11.74 15.61 8.12
N MET A 161 10.41 15.47 8.06
CA MET A 161 9.77 14.23 7.65
C MET A 161 10.11 13.87 6.20
N ILE A 162 10.12 14.84 5.29
CA ILE A 162 10.54 14.61 3.89
C ILE A 162 12.01 14.19 3.83
N GLY A 163 12.89 14.84 4.57
CA GLY A 163 14.30 14.47 4.64
C GLY A 163 14.49 13.00 5.04
N VAL A 164 13.89 12.59 6.15
CA VAL A 164 13.90 11.19 6.60
C VAL A 164 13.19 10.28 5.58
N GLY A 165 12.06 10.74 5.01
CA GLY A 165 11.32 10.04 3.99
C GLY A 165 12.14 9.74 2.72
N ILE A 166 13.03 10.64 2.30
CA ILE A 166 13.95 10.40 1.18
C ILE A 166 14.88 9.23 1.50
N PHE A 167 15.48 9.20 2.69
CA PHE A 167 16.38 8.11 3.10
C PHE A 167 15.62 6.77 3.19
N THR A 168 14.48 6.75 3.88
CA THR A 168 13.68 5.54 4.01
C THR A 168 13.09 5.09 2.69
N GLY A 169 12.68 6.04 1.83
CA GLY A 169 12.18 5.78 0.48
C GLY A 169 13.25 5.22 -0.45
N ALA A 170 14.49 5.73 -0.38
CA ALA A 170 15.62 5.18 -1.11
C ALA A 170 15.94 3.75 -0.65
N PHE A 171 15.99 3.53 0.65
CA PHE A 171 16.21 2.20 1.23
C PHE A 171 15.12 1.21 0.81
N THR A 172 13.86 1.54 1.01
CA THR A 172 12.72 0.67 0.66
C THR A 172 12.64 0.42 -0.84
N GLY A 173 12.92 1.44 -1.65
CA GLY A 173 12.96 1.33 -3.11
C GLY A 173 14.11 0.47 -3.61
N LEU A 174 15.31 0.59 -3.05
CA LEU A 174 16.46 -0.27 -3.35
C LEU A 174 16.19 -1.72 -2.96
N CYS A 175 15.62 -1.97 -1.79
CA CYS A 175 15.23 -3.31 -1.38
C CYS A 175 14.19 -3.91 -2.34
N ALA A 176 13.17 -3.13 -2.73
CA ALA A 176 12.17 -3.57 -3.69
C ALA A 176 12.78 -3.85 -5.08
N GLN A 177 13.74 -3.04 -5.52
CA GLN A 177 14.47 -3.25 -6.77
C GLN A 177 15.30 -4.53 -6.71
N PHE A 178 16.09 -4.73 -5.65
CA PHE A 178 16.90 -5.92 -5.46
C PHE A 178 16.04 -7.19 -5.45
N LEU A 179 14.90 -7.16 -4.74
CA LEU A 179 13.95 -8.26 -4.74
C LEU A 179 13.39 -8.54 -6.15
N THR A 180 13.08 -7.50 -6.92
CA THR A 180 12.57 -7.65 -8.30
C THR A 180 13.62 -8.26 -9.22
N GLU A 181 14.89 -7.90 -9.07
CA GLU A 181 15.99 -8.43 -9.87
C GLU A 181 16.32 -9.90 -9.53
N ARG A 182 16.19 -10.27 -8.25
CA ARG A 182 16.51 -11.64 -7.78
C ARG A 182 15.35 -12.62 -7.92
N LEU A 183 14.15 -12.15 -7.69
CA LEU A 183 12.93 -12.95 -7.78
C LEU A 183 12.32 -12.86 -9.17
N LYS A 184 13.04 -13.05 -10.26
CA LYS A 184 12.50 -13.06 -11.63
C LYS A 184 11.23 -13.94 -11.68
N LEU A 185 10.11 -13.34 -11.30
CA LEU A 185 8.76 -13.94 -11.26
C LEU A 185 8.00 -13.53 -12.52
#